data_9d6ec7443a7a9ca117f5d5e6af35d31d
#
_entry.id   9d6ec7443a7a9ca117f5d5e6af35d31d
#
_cell.length_a   1.000
_cell.length_b   1.000
_cell.length_c   1.000
_cell.angle_alpha   90.00
_cell.angle_beta   90.00
_cell.angle_gamma   90.00
#
_symmetry.space_group_name_H-M   'P 1'
#
loop_
_entity.id
_entity.type
_entity.pdbx_description
1 polymer ?
#
loop_
_entity_poly.entity_id
_entity_poly.type
_entity_poly.pdbx_seq_one_letter_code
_entity_poly.pdbx_strand_id
1 'polypeptide(L)'
;MTGILWLRRNPISLLFSAISPFSLLFVLFIVSNGQYLQFAVSGSLVMALVGYGLALGQDISFYKTEYKIQDVFVASPVLSLTYMTGLALSQILFGLPALMVLTILTAYLGTSIAYLPFLILTIFLVWGAMSAMGFFLSSHMLHMRNATQIISFVNVVLAVLPPVFYSIERLPAELQFVAYAVPTTHASLML
;
A
#
# COMPACT_ATOMS: atom_id res chain seq x y z
N MET A 1 3.93 19.21 6.72
CA MET A 1 3.10 19.81 7.80
C MET A 1 1.60 19.68 7.56
N THR A 2 1.11 19.76 6.32
CA THR A 2 -0.33 19.66 5.99
C THR A 2 -0.97 18.33 6.41
N GLY A 3 -0.30 17.19 6.26
CA GLY A 3 -0.82 15.87 6.62
C GLY A 3 -1.15 15.72 8.11
N ILE A 4 -0.26 16.17 9.01
CA ILE A 4 -0.47 16.07 10.46
C ILE A 4 -1.64 16.96 10.92
N LEU A 5 -1.74 18.16 10.37
CA LEU A 5 -2.85 19.07 10.68
C LEU A 5 -4.19 18.52 10.18
N TRP A 6 -4.19 17.89 9.01
CA TRP A 6 -5.38 17.26 8.46
C TRP A 6 -5.81 16.03 9.28
N LEU A 7 -4.86 15.20 9.71
CA LEU A 7 -5.08 14.07 10.60
C LEU A 7 -5.77 14.51 11.92
N ARG A 8 -5.28 15.58 12.50
CA ARG A 8 -5.83 16.13 13.75
C ARG A 8 -7.26 16.67 13.57
N ARG A 9 -7.57 17.17 12.37
CA ARG A 9 -8.92 17.69 12.05
C ARG A 9 -9.92 16.61 11.65
N ASN A 10 -9.43 15.48 11.11
CA ASN A 10 -10.28 14.40 10.62
C ASN A 10 -9.84 13.03 11.17
N PRO A 11 -9.98 12.77 12.47
CA PRO A 11 -9.57 11.48 13.05
C PRO A 11 -10.38 10.30 12.50
N ILE A 12 -11.60 10.54 12.03
CA ILE A 12 -12.47 9.52 11.43
C ILE A 12 -11.84 8.96 10.13
N SER A 13 -11.09 9.75 9.38
CA SER A 13 -10.43 9.27 8.15
C SER A 13 -9.39 8.17 8.41
N LEU A 14 -8.75 8.17 9.59
CA LEU A 14 -7.86 7.10 10.01
C LEU A 14 -8.59 5.76 10.18
N LEU A 15 -9.80 5.81 10.76
CA LEU A 15 -10.64 4.63 10.88
C LEU A 15 -11.05 4.10 9.50
N PHE A 16 -11.51 4.99 8.61
CA PHE A 16 -11.89 4.61 7.25
C PHE A 16 -10.72 4.03 6.44
N SER A 17 -9.53 4.57 6.58
CA SER A 17 -8.34 4.03 5.90
C SER A 17 -8.02 2.59 6.33
N ALA A 18 -8.29 2.25 7.58
CA ALA A 18 -8.06 0.92 8.13
C ALA A 18 -9.14 -0.11 7.72
N ILE A 19 -10.35 0.34 7.35
CA ILE A 19 -11.47 -0.57 7.04
C ILE A 19 -11.11 -1.56 5.93
N SER A 20 -10.48 -1.10 4.84
CA SER A 20 -10.19 -1.94 3.68
C SER A 20 -9.33 -3.17 4.03
N PRO A 21 -8.12 -3.04 4.62
CA PRO A 21 -7.29 -4.20 4.95
C PRO A 21 -7.91 -5.08 6.05
N PHE A 22 -8.60 -4.49 7.02
CA PHE A 22 -9.24 -5.26 8.07
C PHE A 22 -10.52 -5.96 7.62
N SER A 23 -11.27 -5.41 6.68
CA SER A 23 -12.46 -6.08 6.14
C SER A 23 -12.10 -7.37 5.43
N LEU A 24 -11.02 -7.37 4.63
CA LEU A 24 -10.56 -8.56 3.96
C LEU A 24 -10.02 -9.61 4.94
N LEU A 25 -9.23 -9.17 5.93
CA LEU A 25 -8.77 -10.03 7.01
C LEU A 25 -9.94 -10.71 7.72
N PHE A 26 -10.98 -9.94 8.05
CA PHE A 26 -12.18 -10.44 8.72
C PHE A 26 -12.93 -11.49 7.88
N VAL A 27 -13.13 -11.20 6.58
CA VAL A 27 -13.77 -12.16 5.67
C VAL A 27 -12.99 -13.46 5.58
N LEU A 28 -11.66 -13.37 5.38
CA LEU A 28 -10.81 -14.56 5.30
C LEU A 28 -10.75 -15.34 6.60
N PHE A 29 -10.77 -14.66 7.74
CA PHE A 29 -10.84 -15.29 9.06
C PHE A 29 -12.11 -16.13 9.22
N ILE A 30 -13.27 -15.58 8.84
CA ILE A 30 -14.56 -16.29 8.92
C ILE A 30 -14.58 -17.47 7.94
N VAL A 31 -14.22 -17.25 6.68
CA VAL A 31 -14.28 -18.28 5.63
C VAL A 31 -13.33 -19.45 5.92
N SER A 32 -12.17 -19.17 6.50
CA SER A 32 -11.17 -20.19 6.81
C SER A 32 -11.33 -20.83 8.18
N ASN A 33 -12.33 -20.44 8.99
CA ASN A 33 -12.45 -20.84 10.40
C ASN A 33 -11.12 -20.64 11.17
N GLY A 34 -10.35 -19.63 10.82
CA GLY A 34 -9.07 -19.31 11.44
C GLY A 34 -7.87 -20.16 11.00
N GLN A 35 -8.06 -21.19 10.16
CA GLN A 35 -6.97 -22.09 9.75
C GLN A 35 -5.86 -21.41 8.94
N TYR A 36 -6.22 -20.37 8.17
CA TYR A 36 -5.27 -19.62 7.31
C TYR A 36 -5.05 -18.19 7.81
N LEU A 37 -5.14 -17.99 9.12
CA LEU A 37 -5.02 -16.66 9.72
C LEU A 37 -3.70 -15.97 9.37
N GLN A 38 -2.59 -16.73 9.31
CA GLN A 38 -1.29 -16.20 8.95
C GLN A 38 -1.30 -15.59 7.53
N PHE A 39 -1.84 -16.32 6.54
CA PHE A 39 -1.97 -15.80 5.18
C PHE A 39 -2.93 -14.62 5.09
N ALA A 40 -3.99 -14.61 5.88
CA ALA A 40 -4.93 -13.52 5.91
C ALA A 40 -4.29 -12.23 6.46
N VAL A 41 -3.47 -12.33 7.50
CA VAL A 41 -2.81 -11.19 8.13
C VAL A 41 -1.68 -10.67 7.25
N SER A 42 -0.78 -11.52 6.76
CA SER A 42 0.30 -11.11 5.85
C SER A 42 -0.24 -10.53 4.55
N GLY A 43 -1.27 -11.16 3.98
CA GLY A 43 -1.95 -10.64 2.80
C GLY A 43 -2.60 -9.28 3.01
N SER A 44 -3.24 -9.08 4.16
CA SER A 44 -3.83 -7.78 4.51
C SER A 44 -2.78 -6.70 4.71
N LEU A 45 -1.61 -7.06 5.24
CA LEU A 45 -0.46 -6.15 5.36
C LEU A 45 0.06 -5.73 3.98
N VAL A 46 0.25 -6.69 3.06
CA VAL A 46 0.69 -6.38 1.69
C VAL A 46 -0.35 -5.52 0.98
N MET A 47 -1.64 -5.86 1.09
CA MET A 47 -2.73 -5.06 0.52
C MET A 47 -2.73 -3.62 1.05
N ALA A 48 -2.53 -3.43 2.35
CA ALA A 48 -2.44 -2.11 2.95
C ALA A 48 -1.25 -1.32 2.39
N LEU A 49 -0.07 -1.94 2.28
CA LEU A 49 1.14 -1.32 1.73
C LEU A 49 0.96 -0.90 0.26
N VAL A 50 0.34 -1.76 -0.55
CA VAL A 50 0.00 -1.46 -1.95
C VAL A 50 -0.97 -0.28 -2.00
N GLY A 51 -2.04 -0.33 -1.21
CA GLY A 51 -3.06 0.72 -1.17
C GLY A 51 -2.49 2.09 -0.78
N TYR A 52 -1.75 2.15 0.32
CA TYR A 52 -1.15 3.42 0.79
C TYR A 52 -0.03 3.91 -0.13
N GLY A 53 0.76 3.01 -0.71
CA GLY A 53 1.79 3.39 -1.69
C GLY A 53 1.17 3.99 -2.95
N LEU A 54 0.18 3.34 -3.53
CA LEU A 54 -0.49 3.80 -4.75
C LEU A 54 -1.37 5.05 -4.53
N ALA A 55 -1.93 5.24 -3.32
CA ALA A 55 -2.74 6.42 -2.98
C ALA A 55 -1.97 7.74 -3.19
N LEU A 56 -0.63 7.71 -3.08
CA LEU A 56 0.22 8.83 -3.44
C LEU A 56 -0.08 9.39 -4.84
N GLY A 57 -0.30 8.49 -5.81
CA GLY A 57 -0.60 8.91 -7.18
C GLY A 57 -1.94 9.63 -7.31
N GLN A 58 -2.94 9.27 -6.50
CA GLN A 58 -4.23 9.96 -6.45
C GLN A 58 -4.05 11.37 -5.89
N ASP A 59 -3.32 11.52 -4.78
CA ASP A 59 -3.05 12.82 -4.15
C ASP A 59 -2.26 13.75 -5.08
N ILE A 60 -1.23 13.22 -5.76
CA ILE A 60 -0.45 14.01 -6.72
C ILE A 60 -1.33 14.52 -7.86
N SER A 61 -2.18 13.63 -8.40
CA SER A 61 -3.11 14.01 -9.47
C SER A 61 -4.09 15.08 -9.00
N PHE A 62 -4.58 14.98 -7.75
CA PHE A 62 -5.43 15.96 -7.13
C PHE A 62 -4.74 17.32 -6.96
N TYR A 63 -3.51 17.34 -6.41
CA TYR A 63 -2.72 18.55 -6.24
C TYR A 63 -2.34 19.22 -7.58
N LYS A 64 -2.13 18.40 -8.62
CA LYS A 64 -1.82 18.87 -9.95
C LYS A 64 -3.01 19.53 -10.64
N THR A 65 -4.18 18.88 -10.60
CA THR A 65 -5.34 19.27 -11.42
C THR A 65 -6.26 20.26 -10.70
N GLU A 66 -6.54 20.03 -9.40
CA GLU A 66 -7.51 20.85 -8.67
C GLU A 66 -6.87 22.06 -7.98
N TYR A 67 -5.74 21.85 -7.30
CA TYR A 67 -5.10 22.93 -6.56
C TYR A 67 -4.01 23.66 -7.33
N LYS A 68 -3.52 23.11 -8.46
CA LYS A 68 -2.38 23.65 -9.25
C LYS A 68 -1.13 23.94 -8.41
N ILE A 69 -1.01 23.25 -7.26
CA ILE A 69 0.10 23.42 -6.31
C ILE A 69 1.42 22.95 -6.93
N GLN A 70 1.36 22.03 -7.89
CA GLN A 70 2.55 21.55 -8.58
C GLN A 70 3.29 22.69 -9.30
N ASP A 71 2.59 23.65 -9.89
CA ASP A 71 3.19 24.79 -10.55
C ASP A 71 3.99 25.67 -9.56
N VAL A 72 3.47 25.79 -8.33
CA VAL A 72 4.15 26.51 -7.24
C VAL A 72 5.43 25.77 -6.79
N PHE A 73 5.38 24.44 -6.72
CA PHE A 73 6.56 23.63 -6.36
C PHE A 73 7.64 23.67 -7.45
N VAL A 74 7.24 23.62 -8.71
CA VAL A 74 8.18 23.75 -9.85
C VAL A 74 8.86 25.11 -9.87
N ALA A 75 8.15 26.18 -9.49
CA ALA A 75 8.69 27.53 -9.38
C ALA A 75 9.53 27.76 -8.09
N SER A 76 9.51 26.82 -7.15
CA SER A 76 10.25 26.92 -5.87
C SER A 76 11.58 26.18 -5.95
N PRO A 77 12.58 26.51 -5.09
CA PRO A 77 13.86 25.81 -5.02
C PRO A 77 13.78 24.40 -4.39
N VAL A 78 12.59 23.82 -4.30
CA VAL A 78 12.37 22.49 -3.70
C VAL A 78 12.77 21.42 -4.71
N LEU A 79 13.66 20.52 -4.30
CA LEU A 79 14.04 19.36 -5.10
C LEU A 79 12.83 18.41 -5.27
N SER A 80 12.65 17.88 -6.48
CA SER A 80 11.56 16.92 -6.78
C SER A 80 11.57 15.70 -5.86
N LEU A 81 12.75 15.21 -5.47
CA LEU A 81 12.89 14.14 -4.48
C LEU A 81 12.31 14.52 -3.12
N THR A 82 12.56 15.73 -2.63
CA THR A 82 12.02 16.20 -1.34
C THR A 82 10.50 16.30 -1.39
N TYR A 83 9.94 16.76 -2.52
CA TYR A 83 8.52 16.80 -2.72
C TYR A 83 7.89 15.39 -2.71
N MET A 84 8.46 14.46 -3.51
CA MET A 84 7.99 13.08 -3.59
C MET A 84 8.06 12.36 -2.25
N THR A 85 9.20 12.43 -1.56
CA THR A 85 9.39 11.77 -0.27
C THR A 85 8.48 12.36 0.81
N GLY A 86 8.27 13.68 0.80
CA GLY A 86 7.36 14.33 1.73
C GLY A 86 5.90 13.88 1.56
N LEU A 87 5.43 13.74 0.32
CA LEU A 87 4.11 13.22 0.03
C LEU A 87 3.98 11.72 0.36
N ALA A 88 4.98 10.92 0.00
CA ALA A 88 5.01 9.50 0.32
C ALA A 88 4.96 9.25 1.83
N LEU A 89 5.75 10.01 2.61
CA LEU A 89 5.71 9.95 4.07
C LEU A 89 4.35 10.36 4.65
N SER A 90 3.64 11.29 4.01
CA SER A 90 2.30 11.66 4.47
C SER A 90 1.32 10.50 4.32
N GLN A 91 1.41 9.70 3.26
CA GLN A 91 0.56 8.53 3.05
C GLN A 91 0.80 7.43 4.09
N ILE A 92 2.06 7.15 4.43
CA ILE A 92 2.36 6.17 5.46
C ILE A 92 1.83 6.60 6.84
N LEU A 93 1.83 7.90 7.13
CA LEU A 93 1.23 8.43 8.36
C LEU A 93 -0.27 8.16 8.46
N PHE A 94 -1.00 8.23 7.35
CA PHE A 94 -2.42 7.86 7.31
C PHE A 94 -2.64 6.37 7.53
N GLY A 95 -1.79 5.54 6.95
CA GLY A 95 -1.82 4.09 7.09
C GLY A 95 -1.24 3.57 8.39
N LEU A 96 -0.51 4.40 9.15
CA LEU A 96 0.30 3.98 10.29
C LEU A 96 -0.49 3.16 11.34
N PRO A 97 -1.71 3.52 11.76
CA PRO A 97 -2.46 2.72 12.72
C PRO A 97 -2.74 1.30 12.20
N ALA A 98 -3.21 1.18 10.95
CA ALA A 98 -3.49 -0.12 10.35
C ALA A 98 -2.21 -0.95 10.14
N LEU A 99 -1.16 -0.30 9.62
CA LEU A 99 0.13 -0.96 9.40
C LEU A 99 0.76 -1.45 10.69
N MET A 100 0.71 -0.68 11.79
CA MET A 100 1.22 -1.10 13.10
C MET A 100 0.49 -2.34 13.60
N VAL A 101 -0.84 -2.33 13.58
CA VAL A 101 -1.62 -3.47 14.05
C VAL A 101 -1.34 -4.71 13.20
N LEU A 102 -1.35 -4.59 11.88
CA LEU A 102 -1.07 -5.71 10.98
C LEU A 102 0.37 -6.23 11.11
N THR A 103 1.35 -5.34 11.26
CA THR A 103 2.75 -5.72 11.49
C THR A 103 2.92 -6.48 12.81
N ILE A 104 2.29 -6.01 13.88
CA ILE A 104 2.32 -6.68 15.19
C ILE A 104 1.66 -8.06 15.09
N LEU A 105 0.50 -8.16 14.40
CA LEU A 105 -0.17 -9.44 14.19
C LEU A 105 0.68 -10.41 13.35
N THR A 106 1.32 -9.94 12.28
CA THR A 106 2.23 -10.74 11.45
C THR A 106 3.41 -11.25 12.30
N ALA A 107 4.02 -10.38 13.08
CA ALA A 107 5.12 -10.75 13.97
C ALA A 107 4.69 -11.76 15.05
N TYR A 108 3.47 -11.64 15.57
CA TYR A 108 2.97 -12.54 16.61
C TYR A 108 2.61 -13.93 16.07
N LEU A 109 2.08 -14.00 14.85
CA LEU A 109 1.55 -15.25 14.29
C LEU A 109 2.59 -16.11 13.57
N GLY A 110 3.64 -15.53 13.02
CA GLY A 110 4.48 -16.29 12.09
C GLY A 110 5.98 -16.07 12.18
N THR A 111 6.46 -15.06 12.91
CA THR A 111 7.88 -14.73 12.83
C THR A 111 8.57 -14.84 14.18
N SER A 112 9.71 -15.53 14.19
CA SER A 112 10.67 -15.38 15.28
C SER A 112 11.18 -13.93 15.33
N ILE A 113 11.44 -13.41 16.52
CA ILE A 113 11.97 -12.05 16.75
C ILE A 113 13.20 -11.75 15.88
N ALA A 114 13.97 -12.78 15.53
CA ALA A 114 15.15 -12.68 14.65
C ALA A 114 14.81 -12.15 13.23
N TYR A 115 13.58 -12.35 12.75
CA TYR A 115 13.17 -11.92 11.41
C TYR A 115 12.51 -10.52 11.36
N LEU A 116 12.30 -9.87 12.50
CA LEU A 116 11.74 -8.53 12.58
C LEU A 116 12.46 -7.49 11.70
N PRO A 117 13.80 -7.44 11.61
CA PRO A 117 14.49 -6.50 10.74
C PRO A 117 14.16 -6.74 9.27
N PHE A 118 14.05 -8.00 8.84
CA PHE A 118 13.68 -8.34 7.47
C PHE A 118 12.23 -7.97 7.16
N LEU A 119 11.32 -8.17 8.10
CA LEU A 119 9.92 -7.74 7.98
C LEU A 119 9.81 -6.22 7.79
N ILE A 120 10.51 -5.45 8.62
CA ILE A 120 10.55 -3.99 8.50
C ILE A 120 11.13 -3.57 7.15
N LEU A 121 12.23 -4.19 6.72
CA LEU A 121 12.84 -3.91 5.42
C LEU A 121 11.87 -4.21 4.28
N THR A 122 11.17 -5.33 4.31
CA THR A 122 10.16 -5.70 3.32
C THR A 122 9.03 -4.67 3.26
N ILE A 123 8.53 -4.22 4.41
CA ILE A 123 7.52 -3.16 4.48
C ILE A 123 8.00 -1.89 3.76
N PHE A 124 9.21 -1.43 4.04
CA PHE A 124 9.76 -0.22 3.41
C PHE A 124 9.98 -0.40 1.91
N LEU A 125 10.47 -1.55 1.47
CA LEU A 125 10.70 -1.83 0.05
C LEU A 125 9.39 -1.88 -0.74
N VAL A 126 8.38 -2.59 -0.23
CA VAL A 126 7.07 -2.69 -0.89
C VAL A 126 6.39 -1.33 -0.95
N TRP A 127 6.33 -0.62 0.18
CA TRP A 127 5.75 0.71 0.21
C TRP A 127 6.49 1.69 -0.71
N GLY A 128 7.83 1.66 -0.72
CA GLY A 128 8.65 2.51 -1.59
C GLY A 128 8.40 2.22 -3.08
N ALA A 129 8.38 0.93 -3.46
CA ALA A 129 8.09 0.51 -4.82
C ALA A 129 6.68 0.93 -5.28
N MET A 130 5.67 0.74 -4.42
CA MET A 130 4.29 1.13 -4.71
C MET A 130 4.11 2.64 -4.77
N SER A 131 4.80 3.40 -3.91
CA SER A 131 4.82 4.86 -3.94
C SER A 131 5.46 5.39 -5.23
N ALA A 132 6.58 4.80 -5.66
CA ALA A 132 7.22 5.14 -6.92
C ALA A 132 6.30 4.83 -8.12
N MET A 133 5.60 3.69 -8.09
CA MET A 133 4.63 3.33 -9.12
C MET A 133 3.43 4.29 -9.14
N GLY A 134 2.90 4.67 -7.98
CA GLY A 134 1.83 5.66 -7.86
C GLY A 134 2.23 7.01 -8.45
N PHE A 135 3.45 7.47 -8.14
CA PHE A 135 4.01 8.68 -8.72
C PHE A 135 4.16 8.58 -10.24
N PHE A 136 4.73 7.48 -10.73
CA PHE A 136 4.90 7.23 -12.17
C PHE A 136 3.54 7.28 -12.91
N LEU A 137 2.53 6.58 -12.42
CA LEU A 137 1.20 6.60 -13.01
C LEU A 137 0.61 8.01 -13.02
N SER A 138 0.71 8.74 -11.91
CA SER A 138 0.20 10.10 -11.80
C SER A 138 0.88 11.08 -12.77
N SER A 139 2.17 10.91 -13.05
CA SER A 139 2.92 11.79 -13.96
C SER A 139 2.35 11.77 -15.38
N HIS A 140 1.81 10.64 -15.82
CA HIS A 140 1.23 10.46 -17.16
C HIS A 140 -0.26 10.82 -17.23
N MET A 141 -0.91 11.11 -16.11
CA MET A 141 -2.34 11.40 -16.08
C MET A 141 -2.60 12.90 -16.15
N LEU A 142 -3.48 13.30 -17.08
CA LEU A 142 -3.87 14.70 -17.28
C LEU A 142 -5.08 15.08 -16.39
N HIS A 143 -5.90 14.13 -16.00
CA HIS A 143 -7.11 14.35 -15.23
C HIS A 143 -7.17 13.46 -14.00
N MET A 144 -7.55 14.03 -12.86
CA MET A 144 -7.72 13.33 -11.59
C MET A 144 -8.62 12.09 -11.73
N ARG A 145 -9.73 12.20 -12.45
CA ARG A 145 -10.69 11.11 -12.64
C ARG A 145 -10.04 9.87 -13.26
N ASN A 146 -9.23 10.06 -14.30
CA ASN A 146 -8.52 8.97 -14.97
C ASN A 146 -7.45 8.38 -14.06
N ALA A 147 -6.72 9.22 -13.33
CA ALA A 147 -5.72 8.78 -12.35
C ALA A 147 -6.35 7.89 -11.29
N THR A 148 -7.45 8.32 -10.68
CA THR A 148 -8.16 7.55 -9.65
C THR A 148 -8.62 6.19 -10.17
N GLN A 149 -9.19 6.13 -11.37
CA GLN A 149 -9.65 4.87 -11.96
C GLN A 149 -8.50 3.91 -12.25
N ILE A 150 -7.42 4.38 -12.88
CA ILE A 150 -6.27 3.55 -13.23
C ILE A 150 -5.53 3.08 -11.98
N ILE A 151 -5.31 3.97 -11.01
CA ILE A 151 -4.66 3.62 -9.75
C ILE A 151 -5.51 2.61 -8.95
N SER A 152 -6.82 2.79 -8.92
CA SER A 152 -7.72 1.83 -8.27
C SER A 152 -7.70 0.46 -8.96
N PHE A 153 -7.69 0.43 -10.29
CA PHE A 153 -7.55 -0.82 -11.04
C PHE A 153 -6.21 -1.50 -10.75
N VAL A 154 -5.11 -0.76 -10.82
CA VAL A 154 -3.77 -1.29 -10.51
C VAL A 154 -3.69 -1.78 -9.07
N ASN A 155 -4.30 -1.07 -8.11
CA ASN A 155 -4.38 -1.49 -6.73
C ASN A 155 -5.05 -2.87 -6.59
N VAL A 156 -6.22 -3.06 -7.20
CA VAL A 156 -6.91 -4.36 -7.18
C VAL A 156 -6.06 -5.45 -7.82
N VAL A 157 -5.47 -5.17 -8.99
CA VAL A 157 -4.60 -6.13 -9.69
C VAL A 157 -3.41 -6.54 -8.83
N LEU A 158 -2.72 -5.61 -8.21
CA LEU A 158 -1.50 -5.89 -7.42
C LEU A 158 -1.78 -6.41 -6.01
N ALA A 159 -2.95 -6.13 -5.44
CA ALA A 159 -3.29 -6.57 -4.10
C ALA A 159 -4.01 -7.92 -4.09
N VAL A 160 -4.79 -8.25 -5.12
CA VAL A 160 -5.68 -9.41 -5.11
C VAL A 160 -5.24 -10.51 -6.06
N LEU A 161 -4.72 -10.15 -7.24
CA LEU A 161 -4.38 -11.13 -8.28
C LEU A 161 -3.15 -11.99 -7.91
N PRO A 162 -2.07 -11.43 -7.35
CA PRO A 162 -0.93 -12.24 -6.92
C PRO A 162 -1.29 -13.15 -5.75
N PRO A 163 -0.54 -14.24 -5.51
CA PRO A 163 -0.76 -15.18 -4.41
C PRO A 163 -0.34 -14.55 -3.06
N VAL A 164 -1.06 -13.49 -2.67
CA VAL A 164 -0.84 -12.77 -1.41
C VAL A 164 -1.65 -13.39 -0.27
N PHE A 165 -2.81 -13.98 -0.60
CA PHE A 165 -3.75 -14.58 0.36
C PHE A 165 -3.80 -16.11 0.30
N TYR A 166 -3.02 -16.72 -0.61
CA TYR A 166 -2.97 -18.16 -0.79
C TYR A 166 -1.56 -18.58 -1.23
N SER A 167 -1.21 -19.85 -1.02
CA SER A 167 0.09 -20.37 -1.45
C SER A 167 0.22 -20.36 -2.98
N ILE A 168 1.39 -19.95 -3.48
CA ILE A 168 1.70 -19.93 -4.93
C ILE A 168 1.58 -21.30 -5.59
N GLU A 169 1.75 -22.38 -4.82
CA GLU A 169 1.62 -23.75 -5.29
C GLU A 169 0.21 -24.11 -5.78
N ARG A 170 -0.80 -23.33 -5.37
CA ARG A 170 -2.19 -23.51 -5.83
C ARG A 170 -2.46 -22.93 -7.21
N LEU A 171 -1.51 -22.13 -7.74
CA LEU A 171 -1.62 -21.60 -9.10
C LEU A 171 -1.14 -22.62 -10.13
N PRO A 172 -1.80 -22.70 -11.30
CA PRO A 172 -1.26 -23.42 -12.45
C PRO A 172 0.15 -22.95 -12.79
N ALA A 173 1.03 -23.88 -13.21
CA ALA A 173 2.46 -23.59 -13.46
C ALA A 173 2.69 -22.41 -14.42
N GLU A 174 1.82 -22.26 -15.41
CA GLU A 174 1.86 -21.17 -16.40
C GLU A 174 1.63 -19.79 -15.75
N LEU A 175 0.75 -19.73 -14.74
CA LEU A 175 0.44 -18.49 -14.02
C LEU A 175 1.46 -18.18 -12.92
N GLN A 176 2.19 -19.17 -12.41
CA GLN A 176 3.24 -18.96 -11.42
C GLN A 176 4.35 -18.05 -11.97
N PHE A 177 4.71 -18.20 -13.25
CA PHE A 177 5.70 -17.34 -13.88
C PHE A 177 5.27 -15.86 -13.88
N VAL A 178 3.99 -15.61 -14.19
CA VAL A 178 3.42 -14.25 -14.16
C VAL A 178 3.38 -13.72 -12.73
N ALA A 179 3.01 -14.57 -11.76
CA ALA A 179 2.95 -14.19 -10.36
C ALA A 179 4.34 -13.77 -9.82
N TYR A 180 5.40 -14.48 -10.20
CA TYR A 180 6.77 -14.12 -9.81
C TYR A 180 7.25 -12.78 -10.41
N ALA A 181 6.67 -12.30 -11.50
CA ALA A 181 6.99 -10.98 -12.05
C ALA A 181 6.42 -9.83 -11.20
N VAL A 182 5.49 -10.12 -10.28
CA VAL A 182 4.81 -9.10 -9.47
C VAL A 182 5.53 -8.93 -8.13
N PRO A 183 5.92 -7.70 -7.73
CA PRO A 183 6.66 -7.45 -6.49
C PRO A 183 5.91 -7.88 -5.22
N THR A 184 4.58 -7.84 -5.23
CA THR A 184 3.74 -8.23 -4.09
C THR A 184 3.80 -9.72 -3.79
N THR A 185 4.04 -10.56 -4.79
CA THR A 185 4.28 -12.00 -4.60
C THR A 185 5.53 -12.25 -3.75
N HIS A 186 6.63 -11.57 -4.08
CA HIS A 186 7.86 -11.70 -3.28
C HIS A 186 7.68 -11.19 -1.85
N ALA A 187 6.92 -10.10 -1.69
CA ALA A 187 6.59 -9.59 -0.37
C ALA A 187 5.80 -10.62 0.46
N SER A 188 4.81 -11.27 -0.14
CA SER A 188 3.99 -12.28 0.57
C SER A 188 4.77 -13.55 0.91
N LEU A 189 5.79 -13.90 0.12
CA LEU A 189 6.67 -15.05 0.39
C LEU A 189 7.70 -14.76 1.51
N MET A 190 7.97 -13.48 1.79
CA MET A 190 8.90 -13.06 2.85
C MET A 190 8.20 -12.83 4.20
N LEU A 191 6.88 -12.72 4.21
CA LEU A 191 6.03 -12.47 5.38
C LEU A 191 5.38 -13.75 5.90
#